data_a3bd2c15d112de53a53577cc089805ea
#
_entry.id   a3bd2c15d112de53a53577cc089805ea
#
_cell.length_a   1.000
_cell.length_b   1.000
_cell.length_c   1.000
_cell.angle_alpha   90.00
_cell.angle_beta   90.00
_cell.angle_gamma   90.00
#
_symmetry.space_group_name_H-M   'P 1'
#
loop_
_entity.id
_entity.type
_entity.pdbx_description
1 polymer ?
#
loop_
_entity_poly.entity_id
_entity_poly.type
_entity_poly.pdbx_seq_one_letter_code
_entity_poly.pdbx_strand_id
1 'polypeptide(L)'
;MSLPPHHIANAKKAVTRLYAIGILSTAIGLTVIVILNMFTPLDYILDQLNQGSPDGQFVVGRLIVRRFFGLLFLIVLSGILMVAVMRQILKPLSACLLQGPNAGDAGPLHIKARRRLVNLPFMMVPVNIAMWILIPAGLFYAGFVTGRIEGLAALTLGIRSSVVGLISSAIRSCWLENFSRRRLIPLFFPGGRLGEADGIANISISRRIRLLYRLGSLTPLAVLLVTLITLQWQVGQMEITAADYGHGIMVFSIALFIVFFLGSGVLNRLISRSIADPVNAILASINEVRSGNYNTRIPVVSSDEVGVLGDAANDMIQGLAERELLRDAFGRYVAPEVRDEILSGRIPLDGELRNVTVMFADIRDFTPMTESHDPKLVVKILNRYFETMAEAIKAQSGLVLQYLGDEIYAVFGAPIHIQNHPAKAFRAALDMKKRLAALNREFKARGCPELRHGIGINTGAAVVANIGSPER
;
A
#
# COMPACT_ATOMS: atom_id res chain seq x y z
N MET A 1 13.38 -13.68 -11.37
CA MET A 1 13.86 -12.48 -12.13
C MET A 1 14.71 -11.62 -11.21
N SER A 2 15.98 -11.37 -11.53
CA SER A 2 16.85 -10.48 -10.75
C SER A 2 16.38 -9.04 -10.93
N LEU A 3 16.24 -8.28 -9.84
CA LEU A 3 15.97 -6.85 -9.95
C LEU A 3 17.12 -6.17 -10.72
N PRO A 4 16.81 -5.23 -11.62
CA PRO A 4 17.83 -4.47 -12.34
C PRO A 4 18.80 -3.80 -11.36
N PRO A 5 20.10 -3.64 -11.70
CA PRO A 5 21.13 -3.08 -10.79
C PRO A 5 20.79 -1.72 -10.19
N HIS A 6 20.01 -0.90 -10.88
CA HIS A 6 19.53 0.39 -10.41
C HIS A 6 18.54 0.30 -9.22
N HIS A 7 17.75 -0.77 -9.10
CA HIS A 7 16.88 -0.99 -7.93
C HIS A 7 17.70 -1.29 -6.67
N ILE A 8 18.77 -2.04 -6.78
CA ILE A 8 19.67 -2.33 -5.65
C ILE A 8 20.39 -1.06 -5.19
N ALA A 9 20.86 -0.23 -6.13
CA ALA A 9 21.47 1.07 -5.82
C ALA A 9 20.48 2.01 -5.12
N ASN A 10 19.22 2.05 -5.58
CA ASN A 10 18.17 2.83 -4.96
C ASN A 10 17.82 2.35 -3.55
N ALA A 11 17.80 1.03 -3.31
CA ALA A 11 17.55 0.46 -2.00
C ALA A 11 18.70 0.75 -1.01
N LYS A 12 19.98 0.66 -1.43
CA LYS A 12 21.12 1.08 -0.61
C LYS A 12 21.02 2.56 -0.24
N LYS A 13 20.71 3.43 -1.21
CA LYS A 13 20.49 4.85 -0.99
C LYS A 13 19.33 5.13 -0.03
N ALA A 14 18.28 4.30 -0.07
CA ALA A 14 17.15 4.39 0.86
C ALA A 14 17.57 4.03 2.30
N VAL A 15 18.37 2.98 2.49
CA VAL A 15 18.91 2.62 3.82
C VAL A 15 19.79 3.75 4.37
N THR A 16 20.67 4.35 3.56
CA THR A 16 21.48 5.50 3.98
C THR A 16 20.60 6.68 4.42
N ARG A 17 19.49 6.94 3.75
CA ARG A 17 18.53 7.98 4.15
C ARG A 17 17.84 7.70 5.48
N LEU A 18 17.63 6.43 5.86
CA LEU A 18 17.13 6.10 7.21
C LEU A 18 18.08 6.57 8.31
N TYR A 19 19.39 6.40 8.12
CA TYR A 19 20.38 6.95 9.06
C TYR A 19 20.31 8.48 9.11
N ALA A 20 20.20 9.13 7.97
CA ALA A 20 20.09 10.59 7.91
C ALA A 20 18.83 11.11 8.65
N ILE A 21 17.69 10.43 8.53
CA ILE A 21 16.45 10.75 9.27
C ILE A 21 16.69 10.63 10.78
N GLY A 22 17.37 9.57 11.23
CA GLY A 22 17.71 9.37 12.64
C GLY A 22 18.58 10.50 13.20
N ILE A 23 19.65 10.88 12.50
CA ILE A 23 20.57 11.95 12.91
C ILE A 23 19.85 13.30 12.90
N LEU A 24 19.16 13.63 11.82
CA LEU A 24 18.49 14.93 11.65
C LEU A 24 17.40 15.14 12.71
N SER A 25 16.58 14.13 12.99
CA SER A 25 15.54 14.23 14.03
C SER A 25 16.14 14.41 15.42
N THR A 26 17.28 13.80 15.69
CA THR A 26 18.01 14.00 16.98
C THR A 26 18.56 15.43 17.07
N ALA A 27 19.18 15.92 16.00
CA ALA A 27 19.70 17.29 15.96
C ALA A 27 18.58 18.32 16.14
N ILE A 28 17.42 18.13 15.50
CA ILE A 28 16.23 18.99 15.68
C ILE A 28 15.79 19.00 17.14
N GLY A 29 15.64 17.83 17.76
CA GLY A 29 15.22 17.73 19.16
C GLY A 29 16.19 18.46 20.12
N LEU A 30 17.49 18.29 19.91
CA LEU A 30 18.51 18.99 20.71
C LEU A 30 18.49 20.50 20.48
N THR A 31 18.31 20.94 19.23
CA THR A 31 18.16 22.37 18.91
C THR A 31 16.95 22.97 19.60
N VAL A 32 15.81 22.26 19.63
CA VAL A 32 14.61 22.70 20.35
C VAL A 32 14.86 22.84 21.84
N ILE A 33 15.57 21.89 22.48
CA ILE A 33 15.93 21.98 23.90
C ILE A 33 16.82 23.21 24.15
N VAL A 34 17.79 23.46 23.28
CA VAL A 34 18.66 24.64 23.41
C VAL A 34 17.85 25.92 23.31
N ILE A 35 16.99 26.05 22.29
CA ILE A 35 16.15 27.23 22.11
C ILE A 35 15.27 27.45 23.36
N LEU A 36 14.56 26.42 23.85
CA LEU A 36 13.71 26.53 25.02
C LEU A 36 14.51 26.90 26.28
N ASN A 37 15.73 26.41 26.42
CA ASN A 37 16.59 26.76 27.54
C ASN A 37 17.20 28.17 27.42
N MET A 38 17.43 28.68 26.22
CA MET A 38 17.88 30.08 26.01
C MET A 38 16.84 31.11 26.49
N PHE A 39 15.56 30.81 26.31
CA PHE A 39 14.46 31.69 26.72
C PHE A 39 13.98 31.44 28.16
N THR A 40 14.62 30.52 28.90
CA THR A 40 14.36 30.34 30.32
C THR A 40 15.31 31.25 31.10
N PRO A 41 14.86 32.08 32.04
CA PRO A 41 15.74 32.82 32.92
C PRO A 41 16.54 31.79 33.74
N LEU A 42 17.76 31.51 33.26
CA LEU A 42 18.74 30.62 33.91
C LEU A 42 19.70 31.37 34.81
N ASP A 43 19.52 32.69 34.96
CA ASP A 43 20.39 33.57 35.70
C ASP A 43 20.64 33.09 37.11
N TYR A 44 19.60 32.59 37.74
CA TYR A 44 19.69 31.97 39.08
C TYR A 44 20.63 30.75 39.14
N ILE A 45 20.50 29.86 38.15
CA ILE A 45 21.39 28.68 38.08
C ILE A 45 22.83 29.11 37.73
N LEU A 46 22.98 30.18 36.96
CA LEU A 46 24.25 30.76 36.63
C LEU A 46 24.90 31.42 37.83
N ASP A 47 24.15 32.13 38.67
CA ASP A 47 24.63 32.79 39.87
C ASP A 47 24.97 31.78 40.94
N GLN A 48 24.21 30.74 41.17
CA GLN A 48 24.57 29.64 42.06
C GLN A 48 25.90 28.96 41.67
N LEU A 49 26.10 28.76 40.34
CA LEU A 49 27.34 28.18 39.83
C LEU A 49 28.54 29.17 39.92
N ASN A 50 28.29 30.47 40.01
CA ASN A 50 29.30 31.51 40.17
C ASN A 50 29.69 31.80 41.64
N GLN A 51 28.76 31.59 42.58
CA GLN A 51 29.03 31.83 44.03
C GLN A 51 30.13 30.93 44.61
N GLY A 52 30.55 29.88 43.90
CA GLY A 52 31.65 29.00 44.28
C GLY A 52 33.04 29.37 43.72
N SER A 53 33.22 30.52 43.03
CA SER A 53 34.49 30.89 42.36
C SER A 53 34.96 32.29 42.74
N PRO A 54 36.23 32.47 43.18
CA PRO A 54 36.78 33.77 43.61
C PRO A 54 36.98 34.82 42.47
N ASP A 55 36.94 34.41 41.20
CA ASP A 55 37.20 35.25 40.02
C ASP A 55 35.99 35.47 39.13
N GLY A 56 34.96 36.16 39.64
CA GLY A 56 33.59 36.19 39.08
C GLY A 56 33.40 36.64 37.60
N GLN A 57 34.32 37.40 36.96
CA GLN A 57 34.10 37.91 35.61
C GLN A 57 34.73 37.05 34.49
N PHE A 58 35.77 36.28 34.80
CA PHE A 58 36.43 35.40 33.80
C PHE A 58 35.70 34.05 33.63
N VAL A 59 34.79 33.69 34.53
CA VAL A 59 34.12 32.40 34.61
C VAL A 59 32.97 32.32 33.61
N VAL A 60 32.22 33.41 33.36
CA VAL A 60 31.07 33.43 32.45
C VAL A 60 31.45 33.05 31.01
N GLY A 61 32.51 33.64 30.46
CA GLY A 61 32.98 33.29 29.12
C GLY A 61 33.47 31.85 29.01
N ARG A 62 34.25 31.36 29.98
CA ARG A 62 34.71 29.97 30.03
C ARG A 62 33.54 28.99 30.28
N LEU A 63 32.55 29.37 31.06
CA LEU A 63 31.36 28.54 31.33
C LEU A 63 30.48 28.42 30.09
N ILE A 64 30.25 29.48 29.33
CA ILE A 64 29.52 29.47 28.04
C ILE A 64 30.26 28.58 27.05
N VAL A 65 31.56 28.73 26.88
CA VAL A 65 32.37 27.90 25.99
C VAL A 65 32.38 26.44 26.44
N ARG A 66 32.56 26.15 27.73
CA ARG A 66 32.54 24.78 28.27
C ARG A 66 31.16 24.13 28.11
N ARG A 67 30.06 24.89 28.27
CA ARG A 67 28.70 24.44 28.05
C ARG A 67 28.42 24.16 26.58
N PHE A 68 28.87 25.03 25.69
CA PHE A 68 28.77 24.82 24.24
C PHE A 68 29.50 23.54 23.82
N PHE A 69 30.72 23.32 24.27
CA PHE A 69 31.47 22.08 24.00
C PHE A 69 30.82 20.86 24.69
N GLY A 70 30.30 20.98 25.90
CA GLY A 70 29.55 19.90 26.56
C GLY A 70 28.30 19.51 25.81
N LEU A 71 27.52 20.49 25.35
CA LEU A 71 26.33 20.27 24.53
C LEU A 71 26.69 19.63 23.18
N LEU A 72 27.70 20.17 22.50
CA LEU A 72 28.20 19.62 21.23
C LEU A 72 28.68 18.18 21.41
N PHE A 73 29.38 17.86 22.48
CA PHE A 73 29.79 16.51 22.84
C PHE A 73 28.61 15.58 23.02
N LEU A 74 27.57 16.00 23.73
CA LEU A 74 26.34 15.22 23.92
C LEU A 74 25.60 15.00 22.58
N ILE A 75 25.55 16.01 21.72
CA ILE A 75 24.99 15.90 20.37
C ILE A 75 25.74 14.85 19.55
N VAL A 76 27.06 14.93 19.55
CA VAL A 76 27.90 13.98 18.80
C VAL A 76 27.77 12.57 19.39
N LEU A 77 27.85 12.42 20.70
CA LEU A 77 27.72 11.14 21.38
C LEU A 77 26.35 10.49 21.13
N SER A 78 25.28 11.27 21.23
CA SER A 78 23.92 10.78 20.96
C SER A 78 23.74 10.39 19.48
N GLY A 79 24.34 11.14 18.58
CA GLY A 79 24.37 10.81 17.14
C GLY A 79 25.13 9.51 16.86
N ILE A 80 26.29 9.32 17.46
CA ILE A 80 27.10 8.08 17.34
C ILE A 80 26.30 6.87 17.88
N LEU A 81 25.73 7.00 19.08
CA LEU A 81 24.91 5.95 19.69
C LEU A 81 23.71 5.60 18.80
N MET A 82 23.04 6.61 18.28
CA MET A 82 21.91 6.42 17.35
C MET A 82 22.32 5.65 16.09
N VAL A 83 23.43 6.05 15.46
CA VAL A 83 23.94 5.37 14.26
C VAL A 83 24.37 3.94 14.57
N ALA A 84 25.02 3.70 15.70
CA ALA A 84 25.44 2.36 16.12
C ALA A 84 24.24 1.41 16.30
N VAL A 85 23.19 1.88 17.00
CA VAL A 85 21.98 1.08 17.20
C VAL A 85 21.22 0.86 15.88
N MET A 86 21.05 1.90 15.09
CA MET A 86 20.42 1.75 13.77
C MET A 86 21.19 0.77 12.89
N ARG A 87 22.53 0.79 12.93
CA ARG A 87 23.36 -0.15 12.18
C ARG A 87 23.09 -1.60 12.58
N GLN A 88 22.94 -1.90 13.87
CA GLN A 88 22.59 -3.24 14.35
C GLN A 88 21.18 -3.66 13.92
N ILE A 89 20.21 -2.75 14.01
CA ILE A 89 18.83 -3.03 13.61
C ILE A 89 18.75 -3.28 12.10
N LEU A 90 19.40 -2.46 11.28
CA LEU A 90 19.34 -2.52 9.82
C LEU A 90 20.32 -3.53 9.19
N LYS A 91 21.20 -4.17 9.97
CA LYS A 91 22.18 -5.16 9.46
C LYS A 91 21.55 -6.27 8.63
N PRO A 92 20.44 -6.94 9.02
CA PRO A 92 19.81 -7.97 8.20
C PRO A 92 19.21 -7.39 6.91
N LEU A 93 18.67 -6.19 6.97
CA LEU A 93 18.10 -5.50 5.81
C LEU A 93 19.17 -5.19 4.77
N SER A 94 20.33 -4.65 5.19
CA SER A 94 21.46 -4.36 4.32
C SER A 94 22.08 -5.63 3.74
N ALA A 95 22.17 -6.71 4.53
CA ALA A 95 22.67 -8.00 4.06
C ALA A 95 21.73 -8.63 3.01
N CYS A 96 20.42 -8.58 3.23
CA CYS A 96 19.43 -9.07 2.28
C CYS A 96 19.48 -8.29 0.95
N LEU A 97 19.64 -6.97 1.00
CA LEU A 97 19.78 -6.13 -0.20
C LEU A 97 21.07 -6.39 -0.98
N LEU A 98 22.13 -6.86 -0.32
CA LEU A 98 23.39 -7.23 -0.98
C LEU A 98 23.31 -8.59 -1.70
N GLN A 99 22.54 -9.53 -1.16
CA GLN A 99 22.34 -10.88 -1.75
C GLN A 99 21.36 -10.87 -2.92
N GLY A 100 20.62 -9.78 -3.12
CA GLY A 100 19.56 -9.67 -4.11
C GLY A 100 18.24 -10.31 -3.65
N PRO A 101 17.09 -9.86 -4.20
CA PRO A 101 15.76 -10.31 -3.77
C PRO A 101 15.44 -11.76 -4.14
N ASN A 102 16.27 -12.43 -4.96
CA ASN A 102 16.03 -13.78 -5.47
C ASN A 102 16.69 -14.90 -4.64
N ALA A 103 17.38 -14.60 -3.55
CA ALA A 103 17.90 -15.64 -2.65
C ALA A 103 16.74 -16.19 -1.79
N GLY A 104 15.86 -16.97 -2.41
CA GLY A 104 14.77 -17.72 -1.80
C GLY A 104 13.89 -16.88 -0.87
N ASP A 105 12.68 -16.55 -1.30
CA ASP A 105 11.68 -15.75 -0.56
C ASP A 105 11.39 -16.27 0.87
N ALA A 106 11.84 -17.47 1.21
CA ALA A 106 11.64 -18.17 2.47
C ALA A 106 12.88 -18.27 3.37
N GLY A 107 14.01 -17.64 3.03
CA GLY A 107 15.22 -17.73 3.85
C GLY A 107 15.08 -17.00 5.20
N PRO A 108 15.66 -17.54 6.30
CA PRO A 108 15.55 -16.95 7.65
C PRO A 108 16.09 -15.52 7.71
N LEU A 109 17.02 -15.16 6.85
CA LEU A 109 17.53 -13.80 6.73
C LEU A 109 16.48 -12.82 6.15
N HIS A 110 15.73 -13.29 5.16
CA HIS A 110 14.68 -12.49 4.50
C HIS A 110 13.50 -12.23 5.46
N ILE A 111 13.06 -13.25 6.19
CA ILE A 111 12.04 -13.14 7.23
C ILE A 111 12.48 -12.14 8.31
N LYS A 112 13.74 -12.25 8.78
CA LYS A 112 14.31 -11.34 9.78
C LYS A 112 14.42 -9.90 9.27
N ALA A 113 14.77 -9.70 7.99
CA ALA A 113 14.83 -8.38 7.35
C ALA A 113 13.44 -7.75 7.24
N ARG A 114 12.43 -8.50 6.76
CA ARG A 114 11.03 -8.09 6.69
C ARG A 114 10.50 -7.65 8.06
N ARG A 115 10.66 -8.51 9.08
CA ARG A 115 10.23 -8.21 10.45
C ARG A 115 10.89 -6.95 11.01
N ARG A 116 12.21 -6.79 10.84
CA ARG A 116 12.92 -5.59 11.33
C ARG A 116 12.56 -4.33 10.58
N LEU A 117 12.28 -4.42 9.28
CA LEU A 117 11.85 -3.26 8.49
C LEU A 117 10.52 -2.68 8.99
N VAL A 118 9.52 -3.53 9.19
CA VAL A 118 8.19 -3.09 9.65
C VAL A 118 8.24 -2.64 11.11
N ASN A 119 9.00 -3.35 11.97
CA ASN A 119 9.12 -3.04 13.39
C ASN A 119 10.14 -1.93 13.69
N LEU A 120 10.82 -1.35 12.70
CA LEU A 120 11.85 -0.34 12.90
C LEU A 120 11.42 0.82 13.80
N PRO A 121 10.25 1.46 13.62
CA PRO A 121 9.81 2.55 14.49
C PRO A 121 9.71 2.14 15.95
N PHE A 122 9.26 0.90 16.24
CA PHE A 122 9.08 0.36 17.60
C PHE A 122 10.41 -0.03 18.24
N MET A 123 11.31 -0.59 17.46
CA MET A 123 12.65 -0.96 17.94
C MET A 123 13.48 0.26 18.35
N MET A 124 13.11 1.44 17.86
CA MET A 124 13.75 2.70 18.26
C MET A 124 13.18 3.30 19.56
N VAL A 125 12.04 2.84 20.05
CA VAL A 125 11.41 3.36 21.27
C VAL A 125 12.32 3.25 22.49
N PRO A 126 12.90 2.09 22.86
CA PRO A 126 13.78 1.98 24.02
C PRO A 126 15.03 2.87 23.90
N VAL A 127 15.56 3.03 22.69
CA VAL A 127 16.71 3.93 22.43
C VAL A 127 16.31 5.38 22.69
N ASN A 128 15.11 5.76 22.26
CA ASN A 128 14.58 7.10 22.49
C ASN A 128 14.33 7.38 23.97
N ILE A 129 13.78 6.41 24.71
CA ILE A 129 13.60 6.51 26.17
C ILE A 129 14.97 6.68 26.86
N ALA A 130 15.94 5.85 26.54
CA ALA A 130 17.27 5.95 27.12
C ALA A 130 17.90 7.33 26.84
N MET A 131 17.83 7.80 25.62
CA MET A 131 18.47 9.03 25.19
C MET A 131 17.80 10.30 25.74
N TRP A 132 16.46 10.31 25.82
CA TRP A 132 15.71 11.52 26.14
C TRP A 132 15.16 11.57 27.57
N ILE A 133 15.14 10.45 28.28
CA ILE A 133 14.67 10.36 29.66
C ILE A 133 15.80 9.96 30.58
N LEU A 134 16.42 8.80 30.35
CA LEU A 134 17.38 8.25 31.30
C LEU A 134 18.69 9.05 31.35
N ILE A 135 19.24 9.47 30.19
CA ILE A 135 20.49 10.25 30.15
C ILE A 135 20.30 11.62 30.76
N PRO A 136 19.31 12.46 30.38
CA PRO A 136 19.06 13.73 31.07
C PRO A 136 18.77 13.58 32.54
N ALA A 137 17.91 12.64 32.94
CA ALA A 137 17.62 12.40 34.37
C ALA A 137 18.87 12.03 35.13
N GLY A 138 19.73 11.17 34.60
CA GLY A 138 21.00 10.80 35.24
C GLY A 138 21.97 11.96 35.37
N LEU A 139 22.07 12.80 34.35
CA LEU A 139 22.95 13.99 34.39
C LEU A 139 22.47 15.02 35.39
N PHE A 140 21.18 15.31 35.45
CA PHE A 140 20.62 16.27 36.41
C PHE A 140 20.67 15.72 37.83
N TYR A 141 20.41 14.41 38.03
CA TYR A 141 20.58 13.75 39.31
C TYR A 141 22.02 13.79 39.80
N ALA A 142 23.00 13.53 38.95
CA ALA A 142 24.42 13.66 39.30
C ALA A 142 24.80 15.11 39.65
N GLY A 143 24.24 16.09 38.93
CA GLY A 143 24.40 17.51 39.29
C GLY A 143 23.83 17.86 40.66
N PHE A 144 22.69 17.30 41.03
CA PHE A 144 22.08 17.45 42.33
C PHE A 144 22.92 16.80 43.45
N VAL A 145 23.29 15.53 43.29
CA VAL A 145 24.09 14.81 44.33
C VAL A 145 25.45 15.46 44.55
N THR A 146 26.04 16.05 43.53
CA THR A 146 27.34 16.78 43.65
C THR A 146 27.18 18.20 44.19
N GLY A 147 25.95 18.62 44.55
CA GLY A 147 25.68 19.97 45.08
C GLY A 147 25.85 21.11 44.06
N ARG A 148 25.96 20.75 42.74
CA ARG A 148 26.13 21.71 41.64
C ARG A 148 24.84 22.30 41.10
N ILE A 149 23.71 21.64 41.35
CA ILE A 149 22.39 22.06 40.90
C ILE A 149 21.40 21.78 42.01
N GLU A 150 20.55 22.75 42.29
CA GLU A 150 19.49 22.60 43.27
C GLU A 150 18.44 21.56 42.81
N GLY A 151 17.86 20.83 43.78
CA GLY A 151 17.00 19.67 43.46
C GLY A 151 15.81 20.00 42.58
N LEU A 152 15.16 21.14 42.81
CA LEU A 152 14.02 21.57 42.01
C LEU A 152 14.42 21.98 40.57
N ALA A 153 15.55 22.67 40.45
CA ALA A 153 16.11 23.04 39.14
C ALA A 153 16.53 21.80 38.31
N ALA A 154 17.17 20.82 38.97
CA ALA A 154 17.53 19.55 38.34
C ALA A 154 16.28 18.79 37.85
N LEU A 155 15.24 18.71 38.65
CA LEU A 155 13.98 18.05 38.33
C LEU A 155 13.28 18.73 37.15
N THR A 156 13.16 20.04 37.13
CA THR A 156 12.47 20.80 36.10
C THR A 156 13.19 20.74 34.75
N LEU A 157 14.52 20.86 34.72
CA LEU A 157 15.34 20.69 33.51
C LEU A 157 15.24 19.25 32.97
N GLY A 158 15.22 18.25 33.86
CA GLY A 158 15.02 16.85 33.53
C GLY A 158 13.67 16.59 32.85
N ILE A 159 12.59 17.09 33.45
CA ILE A 159 11.22 16.96 32.91
C ILE A 159 11.12 17.66 31.56
N ARG A 160 11.59 18.89 31.40
CA ARG A 160 11.57 19.62 30.11
C ARG A 160 12.32 18.88 29.00
N SER A 161 13.52 18.41 29.27
CA SER A 161 14.32 17.67 28.31
C SER A 161 13.63 16.38 27.88
N SER A 162 13.02 15.67 28.84
CA SER A 162 12.26 14.43 28.57
C SER A 162 11.04 14.69 27.70
N VAL A 163 10.28 15.74 27.98
CA VAL A 163 9.06 16.07 27.25
C VAL A 163 9.37 16.47 25.79
N VAL A 164 10.37 17.34 25.58
CA VAL A 164 10.82 17.70 24.22
C VAL A 164 11.35 16.47 23.48
N GLY A 165 12.08 15.61 24.19
CA GLY A 165 12.59 14.36 23.65
C GLY A 165 11.48 13.39 23.20
N LEU A 166 10.37 13.31 23.93
CA LEU A 166 9.23 12.49 23.53
C LEU A 166 8.62 12.95 22.20
N ILE A 167 8.48 14.27 22.00
CA ILE A 167 7.98 14.82 20.74
C ILE A 167 8.95 14.53 19.59
N SER A 168 10.24 14.79 19.80
CA SER A 168 11.29 14.49 18.80
C SER A 168 11.27 13.00 18.43
N SER A 169 11.08 12.11 19.41
CA SER A 169 10.97 10.67 19.22
C SER A 169 9.75 10.27 18.41
N ALA A 170 8.61 10.93 18.65
CA ALA A 170 7.38 10.67 17.88
C ALA A 170 7.51 11.13 16.42
N ILE A 171 8.03 12.34 16.18
CA ILE A 171 8.29 12.85 14.83
C ILE A 171 9.24 11.90 14.09
N ARG A 172 10.32 11.45 14.74
CA ARG A 172 11.25 10.48 14.18
C ARG A 172 10.57 9.18 13.80
N SER A 173 9.79 8.59 14.71
CA SER A 173 9.11 7.31 14.48
C SER A 173 8.14 7.40 13.32
N CYS A 174 7.34 8.47 13.25
CA CYS A 174 6.42 8.72 12.13
C CYS A 174 7.17 8.96 10.81
N TRP A 175 8.32 9.65 10.86
CA TRP A 175 9.11 9.93 9.66
C TRP A 175 9.79 8.66 9.13
N LEU A 176 10.38 7.84 10.01
CA LEU A 176 10.96 6.54 9.66
C LEU A 176 9.90 5.61 9.07
N GLU A 177 8.74 5.55 9.71
CA GLU A 177 7.62 4.74 9.23
C GLU A 177 7.15 5.18 7.84
N ASN A 178 6.88 6.47 7.65
CA ASN A 178 6.43 7.00 6.36
C ASN A 178 7.47 6.78 5.25
N PHE A 179 8.75 6.95 5.56
CA PHE A 179 9.82 6.68 4.61
C PHE A 179 9.93 5.20 4.25
N SER A 180 9.87 4.30 5.26
CA SER A 180 9.90 2.85 5.06
C SER A 180 8.73 2.37 4.22
N ARG A 181 7.52 2.84 4.50
CA ARG A 181 6.29 2.52 3.74
C ARG A 181 6.39 2.90 2.26
N ARG A 182 6.93 4.07 1.94
CA ARG A 182 6.99 4.55 0.56
C ARG A 182 8.13 3.96 -0.27
N ARG A 183 9.23 3.54 0.36
CA ARG A 183 10.47 3.21 -0.36
C ARG A 183 10.97 1.79 -0.17
N LEU A 184 10.72 1.19 0.98
CA LEU A 184 11.29 -0.11 1.33
C LEU A 184 10.24 -1.21 1.41
N ILE A 185 9.09 -0.97 2.03
CA ILE A 185 8.05 -1.98 2.16
C ILE A 185 7.61 -2.55 0.79
N PRO A 186 7.37 -1.75 -0.26
CA PRO A 186 6.99 -2.30 -1.57
C PRO A 186 8.04 -3.24 -2.19
N LEU A 187 9.33 -3.07 -1.83
CA LEU A 187 10.40 -3.93 -2.31
C LEU A 187 10.45 -5.29 -1.60
N PHE A 188 10.09 -5.31 -0.30
CA PHE A 188 10.12 -6.51 0.53
C PHE A 188 8.78 -7.25 0.59
N PHE A 189 7.70 -6.60 0.26
CA PHE A 189 6.33 -7.12 0.26
C PHE A 189 5.60 -6.80 -1.06
N PRO A 190 6.08 -7.31 -2.20
CA PRO A 190 5.44 -7.05 -3.49
C PRO A 190 4.03 -7.64 -3.57
N GLY A 191 3.75 -8.66 -2.75
CA GLY A 191 2.44 -9.32 -2.62
C GLY A 191 1.48 -8.68 -1.62
N GLY A 192 1.88 -7.65 -0.87
CA GLY A 192 1.10 -7.19 0.30
C GLY A 192 1.21 -8.17 1.47
N ARG A 193 0.09 -8.41 2.19
CA ARG A 193 -0.03 -9.36 3.32
C ARG A 193 0.95 -9.09 4.46
N LEU A 194 1.16 -7.81 4.76
CA LEU A 194 2.04 -7.42 5.86
C LEU A 194 1.55 -7.94 7.21
N GLY A 195 0.22 -8.02 7.38
CA GLY A 195 -0.40 -8.47 8.63
C GLY A 195 -0.24 -9.96 8.93
N GLU A 196 0.02 -10.78 7.91
CA GLU A 196 0.19 -12.23 8.05
C GLU A 196 1.63 -12.63 8.44
N ALA A 197 2.59 -11.71 8.35
CA ALA A 197 3.98 -12.02 8.68
C ALA A 197 4.19 -12.07 10.19
N ASP A 198 4.73 -13.19 10.69
CA ASP A 198 4.93 -13.45 12.11
C ASP A 198 5.78 -12.39 12.81
N GLY A 199 5.28 -11.92 13.96
CA GLY A 199 6.02 -11.04 14.86
C GLY A 199 6.12 -9.59 14.36
N ILE A 200 5.19 -9.13 13.53
CA ILE A 200 5.02 -7.73 13.16
C ILE A 200 4.15 -7.03 14.18
N ALA A 201 4.63 -5.88 14.67
CA ALA A 201 3.89 -5.03 15.58
C ALA A 201 2.85 -4.21 14.81
N ASN A 202 1.58 -4.29 15.23
CA ASN A 202 0.48 -3.52 14.65
C ASN A 202 0.13 -2.35 15.56
N ILE A 203 0.17 -1.13 15.01
CA ILE A 203 -0.42 0.04 15.68
C ILE A 203 -1.74 0.37 14.99
N SER A 204 -2.82 0.22 15.73
CA SER A 204 -4.15 0.64 15.27
C SER A 204 -4.20 2.15 15.01
N ILE A 205 -5.05 2.55 14.08
CA ILE A 205 -5.32 3.97 13.76
C ILE A 205 -5.72 4.74 15.02
N SER A 206 -6.54 4.13 15.89
CA SER A 206 -6.96 4.72 17.15
C SER A 206 -5.79 5.02 18.10
N ARG A 207 -4.75 4.18 18.14
CA ARG A 207 -3.55 4.44 18.93
C ARG A 207 -2.74 5.60 18.35
N ARG A 208 -2.67 5.75 17.03
CA ARG A 208 -2.00 6.88 16.36
C ARG A 208 -2.69 8.20 16.64
N ILE A 209 -4.01 8.24 16.59
CA ILE A 209 -4.80 9.43 16.90
C ILE A 209 -4.60 9.81 18.36
N ARG A 210 -4.64 8.86 19.31
CA ARG A 210 -4.35 9.14 20.72
C ARG A 210 -2.93 9.65 20.95
N LEU A 211 -1.95 9.12 20.20
CA LEU A 211 -0.57 9.61 20.26
C LEU A 211 -0.48 11.07 19.81
N LEU A 212 -1.14 11.41 18.70
CA LEU A 212 -1.21 12.77 18.18
C LEU A 212 -1.79 13.73 19.22
N TYR A 213 -2.91 13.37 19.85
CA TYR A 213 -3.56 14.15 20.88
C TYR A 213 -2.64 14.37 22.09
N ARG A 214 -2.03 13.29 22.61
CA ARG A 214 -1.13 13.38 23.76
C ARG A 214 0.09 14.25 23.48
N LEU A 215 0.71 14.08 22.33
CA LEU A 215 1.94 14.81 21.98
C LEU A 215 1.66 16.22 21.48
N GLY A 216 0.58 16.44 20.74
CA GLY A 216 0.24 17.74 20.18
C GLY A 216 -0.46 18.69 21.14
N SER A 217 -1.20 18.17 22.13
CA SER A 217 -2.01 18.99 23.01
C SER A 217 -1.58 18.88 24.50
N LEU A 218 -1.49 17.65 25.02
CA LEU A 218 -1.20 17.47 26.45
C LEU A 218 0.24 17.83 26.81
N THR A 219 1.18 17.51 25.93
CA THR A 219 2.62 17.75 26.17
C THR A 219 2.98 19.23 26.24
N PRO A 220 2.52 20.13 25.32
CA PRO A 220 2.77 21.57 25.42
C PRO A 220 2.24 22.17 26.73
N LEU A 221 1.02 21.76 27.11
CA LEU A 221 0.40 22.20 28.36
C LEU A 221 1.21 21.75 29.58
N ALA A 222 1.70 20.52 29.61
CA ALA A 222 2.54 20.01 30.68
C ALA A 222 3.87 20.79 30.76
N VAL A 223 4.52 21.11 29.65
CA VAL A 223 5.74 21.93 29.62
C VAL A 223 5.45 23.34 30.11
N LEU A 224 4.36 23.95 29.70
CA LEU A 224 3.97 25.28 30.13
C LEU A 224 3.73 25.29 31.64
N LEU A 225 2.95 24.33 32.18
CA LEU A 225 2.65 24.22 33.61
C LEU A 225 3.93 24.05 34.44
N VAL A 226 4.82 23.12 34.05
CA VAL A 226 6.10 22.92 34.73
C VAL A 226 6.96 24.17 34.70
N THR A 227 6.94 24.91 33.60
CA THR A 227 7.69 26.16 33.46
C THR A 227 7.13 27.25 34.37
N LEU A 228 5.81 27.42 34.41
CA LEU A 228 5.16 28.41 35.30
C LEU A 228 5.45 28.12 36.79
N ILE A 229 5.36 26.85 37.20
CA ILE A 229 5.68 26.43 38.57
C ILE A 229 7.17 26.76 38.87
N THR A 230 8.08 26.47 37.96
CA THR A 230 9.51 26.76 38.14
C THR A 230 9.78 28.25 38.23
N LEU A 231 9.15 29.04 37.37
CA LEU A 231 9.30 30.49 37.38
C LEU A 231 8.74 31.13 38.62
N GLN A 232 7.58 30.68 39.09
CA GLN A 232 6.98 31.17 40.36
C GLN A 232 7.90 30.88 41.55
N TRP A 233 8.53 29.71 41.58
CA TRP A 233 9.48 29.37 42.65
C TRP A 233 10.74 30.24 42.57
N GLN A 234 11.28 30.51 41.36
CA GLN A 234 12.45 31.38 41.18
C GLN A 234 12.21 32.82 41.67
N VAL A 235 11.00 33.36 41.38
CA VAL A 235 10.62 34.70 41.88
C VAL A 235 10.62 34.79 43.38
N GLY A 236 10.23 33.73 44.08
CA GLY A 236 10.26 33.69 45.54
C GLY A 236 11.67 33.68 46.16
N GLN A 237 12.70 33.38 45.34
CA GLN A 237 14.12 33.32 45.75
C GLN A 237 14.97 34.52 45.31
N MET A 238 14.48 35.33 44.39
CA MET A 238 15.21 36.46 43.80
C MET A 238 14.44 37.77 43.92
N GLU A 239 15.15 38.88 44.13
CA GLU A 239 14.61 40.24 43.99
C GLU A 239 14.47 40.66 42.52
N ILE A 240 13.72 39.89 41.74
CA ILE A 240 13.45 40.21 40.34
C ILE A 240 12.27 41.18 40.25
N THR A 241 12.34 42.21 39.44
CA THR A 241 11.20 43.12 39.23
C THR A 241 10.06 42.41 38.54
N ALA A 242 8.82 42.73 38.92
CA ALA A 242 7.64 42.14 38.30
C ALA A 242 7.58 42.35 36.76
N ALA A 243 8.18 43.43 36.28
CA ALA A 243 8.26 43.73 34.85
C ALA A 243 9.20 42.78 34.09
N ASP A 244 10.41 42.54 34.62
CA ASP A 244 11.38 41.61 33.97
C ASP A 244 10.86 40.18 33.97
N TYR A 245 10.18 39.78 35.06
CA TYR A 245 9.52 38.48 35.14
C TYR A 245 8.41 38.33 34.11
N GLY A 246 7.53 39.34 33.96
CA GLY A 246 6.46 39.33 32.96
C GLY A 246 6.99 39.25 31.53
N HIS A 247 8.05 39.97 31.21
CA HIS A 247 8.69 39.92 29.92
C HIS A 247 9.31 38.55 29.62
N GLY A 248 10.02 37.96 30.56
CA GLY A 248 10.61 36.63 30.45
C GLY A 248 9.59 35.52 30.19
N ILE A 249 8.46 35.54 30.94
CA ILE A 249 7.34 34.60 30.72
C ILE A 249 6.73 34.78 29.35
N MET A 250 6.49 36.02 28.91
CA MET A 250 5.88 36.29 27.62
C MET A 250 6.77 35.76 26.47
N VAL A 251 8.05 36.06 26.45
CA VAL A 251 9.01 35.59 25.43
C VAL A 251 9.10 34.07 25.43
N PHE A 252 9.22 33.45 26.60
CA PHE A 252 9.24 32.00 26.70
C PHE A 252 7.93 31.36 26.19
N SER A 253 6.77 31.89 26.55
CA SER A 253 5.48 31.37 26.10
C SER A 253 5.29 31.47 24.60
N ILE A 254 5.75 32.58 23.98
CA ILE A 254 5.74 32.75 22.53
C ILE A 254 6.66 31.72 21.86
N ALA A 255 7.91 31.58 22.36
CA ALA A 255 8.85 30.60 21.82
C ALA A 255 8.30 29.16 21.94
N LEU A 256 7.73 28.81 23.09
CA LEU A 256 7.08 27.53 23.32
C LEU A 256 5.94 27.31 22.35
N PHE A 257 5.05 28.29 22.20
CA PHE A 257 3.92 28.22 21.25
C PHE A 257 4.40 27.95 19.83
N ILE A 258 5.39 28.71 19.33
CA ILE A 258 5.94 28.55 17.99
C ILE A 258 6.50 27.15 17.78
N VAL A 259 7.33 26.66 18.73
CA VAL A 259 7.98 25.35 18.65
C VAL A 259 6.93 24.24 18.59
N PHE A 260 5.94 24.28 19.49
CA PHE A 260 4.91 23.25 19.54
C PHE A 260 3.91 23.34 18.40
N PHE A 261 3.57 24.53 17.94
CA PHE A 261 2.71 24.73 16.77
C PHE A 261 3.35 24.11 15.50
N LEU A 262 4.63 24.42 15.25
CA LEU A 262 5.36 23.84 14.12
C LEU A 262 5.53 22.32 14.27
N GLY A 263 5.93 21.85 15.45
CA GLY A 263 6.10 20.42 15.73
C GLY A 263 4.79 19.63 15.58
N SER A 264 3.71 20.15 16.11
CA SER A 264 2.36 19.57 15.97
C SER A 264 1.89 19.56 14.51
N GLY A 265 2.15 20.64 13.78
CA GLY A 265 1.84 20.72 12.34
C GLY A 265 2.58 19.66 11.52
N VAL A 266 3.87 19.45 11.77
CA VAL A 266 4.67 18.38 11.14
C VAL A 266 4.10 17.00 11.50
N LEU A 267 3.85 16.76 12.79
CA LEU A 267 3.31 15.48 13.26
C LEU A 267 1.94 15.18 12.67
N ASN A 268 1.03 16.18 12.67
CA ASN A 268 -0.29 16.06 12.06
C ASN A 268 -0.19 15.73 10.57
N ARG A 269 0.67 16.40 9.82
CA ARG A 269 0.90 16.13 8.39
C ARG A 269 1.42 14.71 8.14
N LEU A 270 2.33 14.23 8.98
CA LEU A 270 2.88 12.87 8.84
C LEU A 270 1.82 11.80 9.14
N ILE A 271 1.04 11.98 10.21
CA ILE A 271 -0.02 11.02 10.59
C ILE A 271 -1.18 11.06 9.59
N SER A 272 -1.65 12.25 9.18
CA SER A 272 -2.70 12.37 8.17
C SER A 272 -2.33 11.67 6.88
N ARG A 273 -1.12 11.87 6.38
CA ARG A 273 -0.63 11.16 5.19
C ARG A 273 -0.50 9.66 5.39
N SER A 274 -0.18 9.21 6.58
CA SER A 274 -0.06 7.78 6.86
C SER A 274 -1.39 7.03 6.82
N ILE A 275 -2.51 7.75 6.93
CA ILE A 275 -3.88 7.22 6.86
C ILE A 275 -4.51 7.57 5.49
N ALA A 276 -4.46 8.84 5.09
CA ALA A 276 -5.14 9.32 3.89
C ALA A 276 -4.54 8.76 2.59
N ASP A 277 -3.22 8.67 2.48
CA ASP A 277 -2.57 8.18 1.25
C ASP A 277 -2.98 6.72 0.92
N PRO A 278 -2.93 5.75 1.86
CA PRO A 278 -3.39 4.39 1.59
C PRO A 278 -4.89 4.29 1.29
N VAL A 279 -5.73 5.05 2.01
CA VAL A 279 -7.18 5.08 1.76
C VAL A 279 -7.47 5.62 0.35
N ASN A 280 -6.81 6.68 -0.08
CA ASN A 280 -6.95 7.22 -1.42
C ASN A 280 -6.47 6.22 -2.49
N ALA A 281 -5.41 5.46 -2.22
CA ALA A 281 -4.94 4.40 -3.11
C ALA A 281 -6.00 3.28 -3.27
N ILE A 282 -6.65 2.87 -2.17
CA ILE A 282 -7.75 1.90 -2.20
C ILE A 282 -8.91 2.44 -3.04
N LEU A 283 -9.33 3.69 -2.80
CA LEU A 283 -10.41 4.33 -3.56
C LEU A 283 -10.10 4.42 -5.05
N ALA A 284 -8.86 4.78 -5.42
CA ALA A 284 -8.42 4.84 -6.81
C ALA A 284 -8.54 3.46 -7.49
N SER A 285 -8.03 2.41 -6.85
CA SER A 285 -8.10 1.04 -7.39
C SER A 285 -9.54 0.53 -7.49
N ILE A 286 -10.40 0.82 -6.51
CA ILE A 286 -11.84 0.48 -6.58
C ILE A 286 -12.51 1.17 -7.78
N ASN A 287 -12.15 2.43 -8.08
CA ASN A 287 -12.68 3.12 -9.24
C ASN A 287 -12.20 2.51 -10.57
N GLU A 288 -10.96 2.02 -10.64
CA GLU A 288 -10.47 1.26 -11.80
C GLU A 288 -11.23 -0.04 -11.98
N VAL A 289 -11.46 -0.80 -10.90
CA VAL A 289 -12.28 -2.02 -10.92
C VAL A 289 -13.70 -1.74 -11.41
N ARG A 290 -14.30 -0.64 -10.94
CA ARG A 290 -15.62 -0.19 -11.39
C ARG A 290 -15.68 0.13 -12.89
N SER A 291 -14.57 0.58 -13.48
CA SER A 291 -14.44 0.79 -14.93
C SER A 291 -14.11 -0.48 -15.73
N GLY A 292 -14.05 -1.65 -15.06
CA GLY A 292 -13.76 -2.94 -15.69
C GLY A 292 -12.28 -3.32 -15.73
N ASN A 293 -11.38 -2.54 -15.13
CA ASN A 293 -9.97 -2.89 -15.05
C ASN A 293 -9.70 -3.74 -13.80
N TYR A 294 -9.77 -5.06 -13.93
CA TYR A 294 -9.48 -6.02 -12.86
C TYR A 294 -7.98 -6.35 -12.72
N ASN A 295 -7.11 -5.79 -13.55
CA ASN A 295 -5.66 -6.00 -13.45
C ASN A 295 -4.96 -5.00 -12.51
N THR A 296 -5.74 -4.15 -11.82
CA THR A 296 -5.20 -3.22 -10.83
C THR A 296 -4.88 -3.94 -9.52
N ARG A 297 -3.91 -3.40 -8.76
CA ARG A 297 -3.55 -3.91 -7.45
C ARG A 297 -3.30 -2.77 -6.48
N ILE A 298 -3.87 -2.87 -5.29
CA ILE A 298 -3.67 -1.92 -4.20
C ILE A 298 -2.31 -2.16 -3.56
N PRO A 299 -1.42 -1.15 -3.49
CA PRO A 299 -0.15 -1.28 -2.78
C PRO A 299 -0.40 -1.27 -1.26
N VAL A 300 -0.36 -2.44 -0.64
CA VAL A 300 -0.49 -2.57 0.82
C VAL A 300 0.86 -2.25 1.47
N VAL A 301 0.92 -1.14 2.18
CA VAL A 301 2.14 -0.61 2.80
C VAL A 301 2.04 -0.46 4.32
N SER A 302 0.93 -0.89 4.90
CA SER A 302 0.63 -0.81 6.34
C SER A 302 0.24 -2.17 6.87
N SER A 303 0.53 -2.41 8.17
CA SER A 303 0.07 -3.59 8.91
C SER A 303 -1.10 -3.29 9.86
N ASP A 304 -1.68 -2.09 9.78
CA ASP A 304 -2.85 -1.66 10.56
C ASP A 304 -4.18 -2.02 9.85
N GLU A 305 -5.29 -1.49 10.35
CA GLU A 305 -6.63 -1.73 9.83
C GLU A 305 -6.76 -1.36 8.34
N VAL A 306 -6.02 -0.33 7.87
CA VAL A 306 -6.02 0.07 6.45
C VAL A 306 -5.26 -0.94 5.60
N GLY A 307 -4.18 -1.54 6.13
CA GLY A 307 -3.46 -2.62 5.46
C GLY A 307 -4.33 -3.86 5.28
N VAL A 308 -5.04 -4.27 6.32
CA VAL A 308 -6.00 -5.40 6.27
C VAL A 308 -7.11 -5.12 5.25
N LEU A 309 -7.63 -3.88 5.23
CA LEU A 309 -8.62 -3.48 4.23
C LEU A 309 -8.05 -3.54 2.80
N GLY A 310 -6.80 -3.13 2.62
CA GLY A 310 -6.12 -3.21 1.32
C GLY A 310 -5.91 -4.64 0.84
N ASP A 311 -5.52 -5.57 1.74
CA ASP A 311 -5.38 -6.98 1.43
C ASP A 311 -6.73 -7.61 1.07
N ALA A 312 -7.78 -7.38 1.86
CA ALA A 312 -9.13 -7.85 1.57
C ALA A 312 -9.68 -7.33 0.23
N ALA A 313 -9.39 -6.06 -0.09
CA ALA A 313 -9.77 -5.48 -1.37
C ALA A 313 -8.98 -6.11 -2.55
N ASN A 314 -7.70 -6.45 -2.38
CA ASN A 314 -6.93 -7.19 -3.38
C ASN A 314 -7.48 -8.60 -3.62
N ASP A 315 -7.87 -9.32 -2.56
CA ASP A 315 -8.49 -10.64 -2.68
C ASP A 315 -9.83 -10.55 -3.42
N MET A 316 -10.65 -9.51 -3.15
CA MET A 316 -11.87 -9.25 -3.90
C MET A 316 -11.60 -8.94 -5.38
N ILE A 317 -10.61 -8.12 -5.69
CA ILE A 317 -10.21 -7.78 -7.07
C ILE A 317 -9.78 -9.06 -7.82
N GLN A 318 -8.99 -9.90 -7.18
CA GLN A 318 -8.55 -11.17 -7.75
C GLN A 318 -9.75 -12.10 -8.04
N GLY A 319 -10.68 -12.24 -7.10
CA GLY A 319 -11.90 -13.05 -7.32
C GLY A 319 -12.77 -12.52 -8.46
N LEU A 320 -12.86 -11.18 -8.63
CA LEU A 320 -13.55 -10.57 -9.75
C LEU A 320 -12.84 -10.84 -11.09
N ALA A 321 -11.51 -10.75 -11.11
CA ALA A 321 -10.69 -11.05 -12.29
C ALA A 321 -10.85 -12.51 -12.72
N GLU A 322 -10.81 -13.46 -11.79
CA GLU A 322 -11.02 -14.88 -12.04
C GLU A 322 -12.45 -15.14 -12.56
N ARG A 323 -13.46 -14.50 -11.97
CA ARG A 323 -14.85 -14.61 -12.43
C ARG A 323 -15.02 -14.06 -13.85
N GLU A 324 -14.41 -12.94 -14.20
CA GLU A 324 -14.48 -12.37 -15.54
C GLU A 324 -13.75 -13.26 -16.57
N LEU A 325 -12.60 -13.83 -16.20
CA LEU A 325 -11.88 -14.77 -17.05
C LEU A 325 -12.71 -16.04 -17.32
N LEU A 326 -13.38 -16.57 -16.30
CA LEU A 326 -14.32 -17.70 -16.44
C LEU A 326 -15.51 -17.31 -17.34
N ARG A 327 -16.07 -16.11 -17.16
CA ARG A 327 -17.15 -15.58 -17.97
C ARG A 327 -16.75 -15.42 -19.45
N ASP A 328 -15.55 -14.91 -19.70
CA ASP A 328 -15.00 -14.76 -21.05
C ASP A 328 -14.71 -16.12 -21.70
N ALA A 329 -14.13 -17.05 -20.95
CA ALA A 329 -13.88 -18.41 -21.42
C ALA A 329 -15.21 -19.11 -21.76
N PHE A 330 -16.21 -19.03 -20.87
CA PHE A 330 -17.55 -19.57 -21.10
C PHE A 330 -18.25 -18.89 -22.29
N GLY A 331 -18.08 -17.58 -22.45
CA GLY A 331 -18.63 -16.82 -23.58
C GLY A 331 -18.05 -17.18 -24.94
N ARG A 332 -16.90 -17.85 -25.01
CA ARG A 332 -16.35 -18.39 -26.27
C ARG A 332 -17.03 -19.66 -26.73
N TYR A 333 -17.58 -20.45 -25.79
CA TYR A 333 -18.23 -21.73 -26.07
C TYR A 333 -19.75 -21.63 -26.10
N VAL A 334 -20.34 -20.60 -25.48
CA VAL A 334 -21.78 -20.41 -25.38
C VAL A 334 -22.12 -18.99 -25.86
N ALA A 335 -23.16 -18.88 -26.72
CA ALA A 335 -23.63 -17.58 -27.20
C ALA A 335 -24.03 -16.68 -26.00
N PRO A 336 -23.75 -15.35 -26.04
CA PRO A 336 -24.03 -14.44 -24.94
C PRO A 336 -25.49 -14.50 -24.46
N GLU A 337 -26.42 -14.64 -25.38
CA GLU A 337 -27.86 -14.71 -25.09
C GLU A 337 -28.24 -15.96 -24.28
N VAL A 338 -27.60 -17.10 -24.54
CA VAL A 338 -27.79 -18.35 -23.81
C VAL A 338 -27.14 -18.27 -22.43
N ARG A 339 -25.93 -17.75 -22.38
CA ARG A 339 -25.22 -17.53 -21.12
C ARG A 339 -26.06 -16.66 -20.15
N ASP A 340 -26.57 -15.53 -20.65
CA ASP A 340 -27.36 -14.59 -19.84
C ASP A 340 -28.69 -15.22 -19.39
N GLU A 341 -29.30 -16.08 -20.20
CA GLU A 341 -30.49 -16.82 -19.85
C GLU A 341 -30.23 -17.92 -18.82
N ILE A 342 -29.11 -18.64 -18.94
CA ILE A 342 -28.66 -19.63 -17.93
C ILE A 342 -28.36 -18.93 -16.60
N LEU A 343 -27.60 -17.84 -16.63
CA LEU A 343 -27.23 -17.10 -15.43
C LEU A 343 -28.42 -16.43 -14.73
N SER A 344 -29.49 -16.11 -15.47
CA SER A 344 -30.74 -15.58 -14.93
C SER A 344 -31.65 -16.65 -14.30
N GLY A 345 -31.29 -17.93 -14.42
CA GLY A 345 -32.09 -19.06 -13.90
C GLY A 345 -33.42 -19.29 -14.64
N ARG A 346 -33.59 -18.68 -15.82
CA ARG A 346 -34.83 -18.78 -16.59
C ARG A 346 -34.93 -20.03 -17.46
N ILE A 347 -33.84 -20.77 -17.62
CA ILE A 347 -33.89 -22.08 -18.30
C ILE A 347 -34.20 -23.16 -17.26
N PRO A 348 -35.36 -23.86 -17.39
CA PRO A 348 -35.70 -24.96 -16.48
C PRO A 348 -34.64 -26.07 -16.60
N LEU A 349 -34.17 -26.58 -15.46
CA LEU A 349 -33.26 -27.73 -15.40
C LEU A 349 -33.92 -29.04 -15.88
N ASP A 350 -35.22 -29.12 -15.72
CA ASP A 350 -36.00 -30.33 -16.03
C ASP A 350 -36.36 -30.48 -17.52
N GLY A 351 -35.99 -29.49 -18.35
CA GLY A 351 -36.27 -29.46 -19.76
C GLY A 351 -37.72 -29.05 -20.11
N GLU A 352 -37.86 -28.45 -21.27
CA GLU A 352 -39.16 -27.98 -21.80
C GLU A 352 -39.36 -28.46 -23.23
N LEU A 353 -40.56 -28.95 -23.54
CA LEU A 353 -40.93 -29.30 -24.91
C LEU A 353 -41.25 -28.01 -25.67
N ARG A 354 -40.47 -27.70 -26.67
CA ARG A 354 -40.66 -26.52 -27.53
C ARG A 354 -40.67 -26.88 -29.02
N ASN A 355 -41.44 -26.12 -29.76
CA ASN A 355 -41.34 -26.17 -31.24
C ASN A 355 -40.17 -25.33 -31.70
N VAL A 356 -39.14 -25.93 -32.26
CA VAL A 356 -37.88 -25.33 -32.69
C VAL A 356 -37.56 -25.69 -34.13
N THR A 357 -36.67 -24.89 -34.74
CA THR A 357 -36.06 -25.26 -36.02
C THR A 357 -34.60 -25.55 -35.80
N VAL A 358 -34.19 -26.73 -36.19
CA VAL A 358 -32.78 -27.18 -36.14
C VAL A 358 -32.17 -27.05 -37.52
N MET A 359 -30.90 -26.60 -37.54
CA MET A 359 -30.09 -26.47 -38.76
C MET A 359 -28.78 -27.22 -38.55
N PHE A 360 -28.41 -28.04 -39.52
CA PHE A 360 -27.11 -28.65 -39.67
C PHE A 360 -26.46 -28.15 -40.97
N ALA A 361 -25.21 -27.72 -40.90
CA ALA A 361 -24.44 -27.27 -42.07
C ALA A 361 -23.08 -27.94 -42.05
N ASP A 362 -22.79 -28.73 -43.05
CA ASP A 362 -21.61 -29.59 -43.17
C ASP A 362 -20.79 -29.27 -44.41
N ILE A 363 -19.46 -29.30 -44.32
CA ILE A 363 -18.56 -29.04 -45.46
C ILE A 363 -18.46 -30.27 -46.32
N ARG A 364 -18.72 -30.13 -47.62
CA ARG A 364 -18.59 -31.20 -48.59
C ARG A 364 -17.12 -31.52 -48.87
N ASP A 365 -16.80 -32.81 -48.93
CA ASP A 365 -15.47 -33.32 -49.25
C ASP A 365 -14.40 -32.86 -48.21
N PHE A 366 -14.78 -32.68 -46.94
CA PHE A 366 -13.87 -32.20 -45.90
C PHE A 366 -12.73 -33.19 -45.59
N THR A 367 -13.01 -34.49 -45.49
CA THR A 367 -11.99 -35.53 -45.21
C THR A 367 -10.87 -35.53 -46.25
N PRO A 368 -11.14 -35.58 -47.60
CA PRO A 368 -10.09 -35.46 -48.60
C PRO A 368 -9.31 -34.14 -48.52
N MET A 369 -9.98 -33.04 -48.15
CA MET A 369 -9.33 -31.74 -47.97
C MET A 369 -8.32 -31.77 -46.80
N THR A 370 -8.68 -32.39 -45.69
CA THR A 370 -7.79 -32.50 -44.52
C THR A 370 -6.57 -33.36 -44.79
N GLU A 371 -6.73 -34.42 -45.57
CA GLU A 371 -5.63 -35.33 -45.92
C GLU A 371 -4.63 -34.69 -46.90
N SER A 372 -5.09 -33.71 -47.72
CA SER A 372 -4.27 -33.09 -48.78
C SER A 372 -3.61 -31.77 -48.37
N HIS A 373 -3.90 -31.20 -47.18
CA HIS A 373 -3.40 -29.90 -46.79
C HIS A 373 -2.75 -29.91 -45.41
N ASP A 374 -1.87 -28.94 -45.12
CA ASP A 374 -1.26 -28.73 -43.83
C ASP A 374 -2.33 -28.52 -42.71
N PRO A 375 -2.28 -29.27 -41.61
CA PRO A 375 -3.25 -29.16 -40.52
C PRO A 375 -3.44 -27.72 -40.01
N LYS A 376 -2.39 -26.89 -39.96
CA LYS A 376 -2.49 -25.49 -39.57
C LYS A 376 -3.29 -24.65 -40.56
N LEU A 377 -3.20 -24.96 -41.84
CA LEU A 377 -3.99 -24.29 -42.87
C LEU A 377 -5.47 -24.72 -42.78
N VAL A 378 -5.75 -26.00 -42.54
CA VAL A 378 -7.10 -26.52 -42.32
C VAL A 378 -7.77 -25.83 -41.14
N VAL A 379 -7.11 -25.72 -39.99
CA VAL A 379 -7.64 -25.00 -38.82
C VAL A 379 -7.95 -23.54 -39.13
N LYS A 380 -7.10 -22.84 -39.88
CA LYS A 380 -7.36 -21.44 -40.28
C LYS A 380 -8.59 -21.33 -41.20
N ILE A 381 -8.73 -22.25 -42.15
CA ILE A 381 -9.87 -22.29 -43.09
C ILE A 381 -11.17 -22.57 -42.29
N LEU A 382 -11.17 -23.56 -41.38
CA LEU A 382 -12.31 -23.89 -40.54
C LEU A 382 -12.72 -22.71 -39.68
N ASN A 383 -11.78 -22.10 -38.94
CA ASN A 383 -12.09 -20.98 -38.07
C ASN A 383 -12.73 -19.83 -38.88
N ARG A 384 -12.22 -19.51 -40.05
CA ARG A 384 -12.76 -18.44 -40.91
C ARG A 384 -14.13 -18.79 -41.46
N TYR A 385 -14.35 -20.06 -41.84
CA TYR A 385 -15.65 -20.57 -42.24
C TYR A 385 -16.66 -20.49 -41.10
N PHE A 386 -16.34 -21.01 -39.94
CA PHE A 386 -17.22 -20.99 -38.77
C PHE A 386 -17.60 -19.56 -38.35
N GLU A 387 -16.64 -18.65 -38.28
CA GLU A 387 -16.88 -17.24 -37.99
C GLU A 387 -17.89 -16.64 -39.00
N THR A 388 -17.68 -16.83 -40.27
CA THR A 388 -18.53 -16.28 -41.34
C THR A 388 -19.94 -16.87 -41.32
N MET A 389 -20.06 -18.17 -41.07
CA MET A 389 -21.37 -18.87 -41.03
C MET A 389 -22.13 -18.55 -39.72
N ALA A 390 -21.43 -18.47 -38.59
CA ALA A 390 -22.05 -18.09 -37.32
C ALA A 390 -22.63 -16.68 -37.37
N GLU A 391 -21.99 -15.73 -38.06
CA GLU A 391 -22.54 -14.38 -38.23
C GLU A 391 -23.87 -14.41 -39.03
N ALA A 392 -23.97 -15.23 -40.07
CA ALA A 392 -25.22 -15.38 -40.83
C ALA A 392 -26.37 -15.98 -39.99
N ILE A 393 -26.05 -16.96 -39.14
CA ILE A 393 -26.98 -17.57 -38.20
C ILE A 393 -27.45 -16.56 -37.17
N LYS A 394 -26.51 -15.84 -36.51
CA LYS A 394 -26.79 -14.80 -35.50
C LYS A 394 -27.62 -13.65 -36.08
N ALA A 395 -27.36 -13.20 -37.31
CA ALA A 395 -28.14 -12.15 -37.98
C ALA A 395 -29.62 -12.44 -38.08
N GLN A 396 -30.00 -13.72 -38.05
CA GLN A 396 -31.40 -14.19 -38.04
C GLN A 396 -31.87 -14.68 -36.66
N SER A 397 -31.16 -14.29 -35.57
CA SER A 397 -31.43 -14.69 -34.20
C SER A 397 -31.30 -16.21 -33.98
N GLY A 398 -30.56 -16.92 -34.81
CA GLY A 398 -30.24 -18.34 -34.60
C GLY A 398 -29.07 -18.47 -33.61
N LEU A 399 -29.05 -19.57 -32.90
CA LEU A 399 -28.04 -19.95 -31.95
C LEU A 399 -27.21 -21.11 -32.46
N VAL A 400 -25.89 -20.94 -32.56
CA VAL A 400 -24.98 -22.06 -32.76
C VAL A 400 -24.81 -22.79 -31.44
N LEU A 401 -25.23 -24.06 -31.38
CA LEU A 401 -25.12 -24.90 -30.20
C LEU A 401 -23.73 -25.53 -30.09
N GLN A 402 -23.22 -26.04 -31.20
CA GLN A 402 -21.97 -26.79 -31.20
C GLN A 402 -21.34 -26.83 -32.59
N TYR A 403 -20.02 -26.99 -32.67
CA TYR A 403 -19.27 -27.38 -33.83
C TYR A 403 -18.83 -28.83 -33.67
N LEU A 404 -19.25 -29.70 -34.60
CA LEU A 404 -18.98 -31.13 -34.61
C LEU A 404 -18.04 -31.47 -35.76
N GLY A 405 -16.72 -31.40 -35.57
CA GLY A 405 -15.75 -31.51 -36.66
C GLY A 405 -15.85 -30.30 -37.57
N ASP A 406 -16.35 -30.51 -38.80
CA ASP A 406 -16.62 -29.48 -39.81
C ASP A 406 -18.11 -29.09 -39.88
N GLU A 407 -18.96 -29.70 -39.08
CA GLU A 407 -20.39 -29.46 -39.03
C GLU A 407 -20.75 -28.34 -38.04
N ILE A 408 -21.71 -27.50 -38.42
CA ILE A 408 -22.33 -26.49 -37.57
C ILE A 408 -23.72 -27.00 -37.16
N TYR A 409 -23.95 -27.15 -35.84
CA TYR A 409 -25.25 -27.43 -35.27
C TYR A 409 -25.86 -26.15 -34.70
N ALA A 410 -27.01 -25.71 -35.25
CA ALA A 410 -27.66 -24.49 -34.84
C ALA A 410 -29.15 -24.69 -34.59
N VAL A 411 -29.73 -23.87 -33.71
CA VAL A 411 -31.17 -23.90 -33.35
C VAL A 411 -31.77 -22.49 -33.46
N PHE A 412 -33.06 -22.45 -33.84
CA PHE A 412 -33.89 -21.25 -33.86
C PHE A 412 -35.17 -21.52 -33.03
N GLY A 413 -35.52 -20.60 -32.14
CA GLY A 413 -36.70 -20.73 -31.27
C GLY A 413 -36.43 -21.27 -29.87
N ALA A 414 -35.17 -21.58 -29.56
CA ALA A 414 -34.71 -21.95 -28.22
C ALA A 414 -33.30 -21.40 -27.97
N PRO A 415 -32.90 -21.09 -26.72
CA PRO A 415 -33.74 -21.06 -25.51
C PRO A 415 -34.69 -19.86 -25.48
N ILE A 416 -34.46 -18.86 -26.31
CA ILE A 416 -35.30 -17.67 -26.44
C ILE A 416 -36.39 -17.95 -27.48
N HIS A 417 -37.65 -17.69 -27.11
CA HIS A 417 -38.77 -17.85 -28.04
C HIS A 417 -38.67 -16.83 -29.18
N ILE A 418 -38.64 -17.32 -30.43
CA ILE A 418 -38.56 -16.50 -31.63
C ILE A 418 -39.76 -16.77 -32.51
N GLN A 419 -40.55 -15.75 -32.82
CA GLN A 419 -41.62 -15.87 -33.77
C GLN A 419 -41.05 -16.15 -35.19
N ASN A 420 -41.74 -17.04 -35.92
CA ASN A 420 -41.41 -17.39 -37.30
C ASN A 420 -39.97 -17.93 -37.49
N HIS A 421 -39.52 -18.75 -36.51
CA HIS A 421 -38.17 -19.35 -36.50
C HIS A 421 -37.89 -20.21 -37.78
N PRO A 422 -38.87 -20.91 -38.44
CA PRO A 422 -38.59 -21.65 -39.68
C PRO A 422 -38.16 -20.72 -40.84
N ALA A 423 -38.82 -19.58 -41.01
CA ALA A 423 -38.47 -18.62 -42.04
C ALA A 423 -37.14 -17.93 -41.76
N LYS A 424 -36.83 -17.67 -40.47
CA LYS A 424 -35.52 -17.12 -40.08
C LYS A 424 -34.38 -18.13 -40.36
N ALA A 425 -34.55 -19.39 -40.02
CA ALA A 425 -33.58 -20.44 -40.32
C ALA A 425 -33.34 -20.56 -41.86
N PHE A 426 -34.38 -20.50 -42.65
CA PHE A 426 -34.26 -20.52 -44.12
C PHE A 426 -33.50 -19.28 -44.63
N ARG A 427 -33.80 -18.10 -44.12
CA ARG A 427 -33.05 -16.86 -44.47
C ARG A 427 -31.59 -16.96 -44.08
N ALA A 428 -31.28 -17.51 -42.88
CA ALA A 428 -29.91 -17.74 -42.45
C ALA A 428 -29.17 -18.66 -43.45
N ALA A 429 -29.80 -19.76 -43.90
CA ALA A 429 -29.17 -20.64 -44.90
C ALA A 429 -28.92 -19.97 -46.23
N LEU A 430 -29.82 -19.12 -46.72
CA LEU A 430 -29.59 -18.32 -47.92
C LEU A 430 -28.45 -17.31 -47.74
N ASP A 431 -28.33 -16.67 -46.59
CA ASP A 431 -27.23 -15.75 -46.27
C ASP A 431 -25.90 -16.50 -46.15
N MET A 432 -25.87 -17.66 -45.50
CA MET A 432 -24.70 -18.55 -45.43
C MET A 432 -24.20 -18.90 -46.84
N LYS A 433 -25.08 -19.25 -47.77
CA LYS A 433 -24.72 -19.54 -49.18
C LYS A 433 -24.08 -18.33 -49.88
N LYS A 434 -24.62 -17.12 -49.68
CA LYS A 434 -24.07 -15.88 -50.25
C LYS A 434 -22.70 -15.56 -49.64
N ARG A 435 -22.57 -15.68 -48.32
CA ARG A 435 -21.30 -15.43 -47.65
C ARG A 435 -20.23 -16.45 -48.00
N LEU A 436 -20.59 -17.73 -48.18
CA LEU A 436 -19.64 -18.74 -48.65
C LEU A 436 -19.08 -18.42 -50.01
N ALA A 437 -19.90 -17.93 -50.96
CA ALA A 437 -19.43 -17.51 -52.27
C ALA A 437 -18.45 -16.31 -52.18
N ALA A 438 -18.63 -15.40 -51.22
CA ALA A 438 -17.70 -14.32 -50.98
C ALA A 438 -16.40 -14.83 -50.33
N LEU A 439 -16.51 -15.74 -49.33
CA LEU A 439 -15.39 -16.37 -48.66
C LEU A 439 -14.52 -17.20 -49.63
N ASN A 440 -15.13 -17.92 -50.54
CA ASN A 440 -14.40 -18.68 -51.59
C ASN A 440 -13.58 -17.77 -52.49
N ARG A 441 -14.06 -16.56 -52.79
CA ARG A 441 -13.25 -15.57 -53.53
C ARG A 441 -12.03 -15.13 -52.74
N GLU A 442 -12.17 -14.94 -51.44
CA GLU A 442 -11.06 -14.64 -50.53
C GLU A 442 -10.08 -15.82 -50.46
N PHE A 443 -10.56 -17.04 -50.30
CA PHE A 443 -9.74 -18.26 -50.27
C PHE A 443 -8.96 -18.46 -51.57
N LYS A 444 -9.62 -18.31 -52.73
CA LYS A 444 -8.97 -18.41 -54.04
C LYS A 444 -7.84 -17.39 -54.21
N ALA A 445 -8.04 -16.16 -53.77
CA ALA A 445 -7.00 -15.11 -53.81
C ALA A 445 -5.77 -15.43 -52.92
N ARG A 446 -5.96 -16.30 -51.90
CA ARG A 446 -4.90 -16.74 -51.00
C ARG A 446 -4.35 -18.13 -51.30
N GLY A 447 -4.75 -18.75 -52.45
CA GLY A 447 -4.32 -20.09 -52.81
C GLY A 447 -4.90 -21.20 -51.91
N CYS A 448 -6.00 -20.94 -51.18
CA CYS A 448 -6.69 -21.92 -50.36
C CYS A 448 -7.77 -22.67 -51.18
N PRO A 449 -8.14 -23.88 -50.74
CA PRO A 449 -9.20 -24.66 -51.42
C PRO A 449 -10.55 -23.96 -51.34
N GLU A 450 -11.38 -24.16 -52.39
CA GLU A 450 -12.78 -23.71 -52.44
C GLU A 450 -13.65 -24.65 -51.62
N LEU A 451 -14.50 -24.10 -50.74
CA LEU A 451 -15.40 -24.86 -49.88
C LEU A 451 -16.80 -24.94 -50.50
N ARG A 452 -17.45 -26.08 -50.28
CA ARG A 452 -18.88 -26.30 -50.57
C ARG A 452 -19.51 -26.80 -49.27
N HIS A 453 -20.75 -26.43 -48.99
CA HIS A 453 -21.48 -26.95 -47.85
C HIS A 453 -22.87 -27.46 -48.22
N GLY A 454 -23.37 -28.41 -47.40
CA GLY A 454 -24.77 -28.83 -47.44
C GLY A 454 -25.48 -28.31 -46.17
N ILE A 455 -26.70 -27.81 -46.33
CA ILE A 455 -27.49 -27.33 -45.16
C ILE A 455 -28.81 -28.11 -45.08
N GLY A 456 -29.04 -28.76 -43.93
CA GLY A 456 -30.27 -29.40 -43.56
C GLY A 456 -31.07 -28.59 -42.55
N ILE A 457 -32.36 -28.39 -42.76
CA ILE A 457 -33.24 -27.65 -41.84
C ILE A 457 -34.45 -28.50 -41.53
N ASN A 458 -34.80 -28.66 -40.25
CA ASN A 458 -36.03 -29.34 -39.85
C ASN A 458 -36.72 -28.59 -38.74
N THR A 459 -38.04 -28.54 -38.74
CA THR A 459 -38.87 -27.91 -37.71
C THR A 459 -39.75 -28.95 -37.01
N GLY A 460 -39.75 -28.94 -35.68
CA GLY A 460 -40.54 -29.87 -34.91
C GLY A 460 -40.45 -29.64 -33.42
N ALA A 461 -41.23 -30.41 -32.69
CA ALA A 461 -41.14 -30.41 -31.24
C ALA A 461 -39.88 -31.13 -30.78
N ALA A 462 -39.12 -30.45 -29.92
CA ALA A 462 -37.94 -31.01 -29.29
C ALA A 462 -37.87 -30.62 -27.81
N VAL A 463 -37.26 -31.48 -27.00
CA VAL A 463 -37.00 -31.17 -25.59
C VAL A 463 -35.73 -30.29 -25.53
N VAL A 464 -35.89 -29.09 -25.01
CA VAL A 464 -34.78 -28.16 -24.72
C VAL A 464 -34.47 -28.29 -23.25
N ALA A 465 -33.31 -28.84 -22.93
CA ALA A 465 -32.85 -29.08 -21.58
C ALA A 465 -31.35 -28.86 -21.46
N ASN A 466 -30.89 -28.56 -20.27
CA ASN A 466 -29.47 -28.66 -19.95
C ASN A 466 -29.19 -30.06 -19.40
N ILE A 467 -28.68 -30.94 -20.26
CA ILE A 467 -28.39 -32.34 -19.90
C ILE A 467 -26.90 -32.49 -19.72
N GLY A 468 -26.49 -32.87 -18.50
CA GLY A 468 -25.09 -33.11 -18.18
C GLY A 468 -24.90 -33.75 -16.81
N SER A 469 -23.70 -34.20 -16.53
CA SER A 469 -23.32 -34.61 -15.17
C SER A 469 -23.16 -33.39 -14.26
N PRO A 470 -23.49 -33.47 -12.96
CA PRO A 470 -23.22 -32.42 -11.99
C PRO A 470 -21.72 -32.01 -11.91
N GLU A 471 -20.83 -32.86 -12.43
CA GLU A 471 -19.39 -32.66 -12.42
C GLU A 471 -18.83 -32.09 -13.77
N ARG A 472 -19.72 -31.70 -14.69
CA ARG A 472 -19.32 -31.11 -15.97
C ARG A 472 -20.06 -29.83 -16.27
#